data_bd2f464f7e99e0f7bd2613a5f9775c23
#
_entry.id   bd2f464f7e99e0f7bd2613a5f9775c23
#
_cell.length_a   1.000
_cell.length_b   1.000
_cell.length_c   1.000
_cell.angle_alpha   90.00
_cell.angle_beta   90.00
_cell.angle_gamma   90.00
#
_symmetry.space_group_name_H-M   'P 1'
#
loop_
_entity.id
_entity.type
_entity.pdbx_description
1 polymer ?
#
loop_
_entity_poly.entity_id
_entity_poly.type
_entity_poly.pdbx_seq_one_letter_code
_entity_poly.pdbx_strand_id
1 'polypeptide(L)'
;MKSYAIILGGGSGRRMEADRNKVFLPLRGIPAIVRAIAPFSGLCAGAVVVAAAAEVEEMRGIIARCGLDRFVLRVVPGGAERQDSVRCGLDALPADAECVLIHDGARALVTEDVIRRAIESVEARGSGIASVPVSDTIKRAAPDGRVLETPERAALYAMQTPQAFRVELIRQAHD
;
A
#
# COMPACT_ATOMS: atom_id res chain seq x y z
N MET A 1 4.35 -15.58 12.09
CA MET A 1 3.52 -14.38 12.38
C MET A 1 2.37 -14.31 11.40
N LYS A 2 1.12 -14.11 11.86
CA LYS A 2 -0.07 -14.07 10.99
C LYS A 2 -0.16 -12.72 10.32
N SER A 3 0.17 -12.67 9.03
CA SER A 3 0.31 -11.45 8.25
C SER A 3 -0.91 -11.20 7.37
N TYR A 4 -1.35 -9.95 7.26
CA TYR A 4 -2.42 -9.49 6.39
C TYR A 4 -1.97 -8.29 5.55
N ALA A 5 -2.57 -8.12 4.37
CA ALA A 5 -2.31 -6.96 3.53
C ALA A 5 -3.44 -5.93 3.62
N ILE A 6 -3.09 -4.63 3.61
CA ILE A 6 -4.02 -3.53 3.35
C ILE A 6 -3.61 -2.92 2.01
N ILE A 7 -4.48 -3.01 1.02
CA ILE A 7 -4.21 -2.51 -0.34
C ILE A 7 -5.00 -1.22 -0.56
N LEU A 8 -4.30 -0.11 -0.74
CA LEU A 8 -4.89 1.22 -0.89
C LEU A 8 -5.22 1.50 -2.37
N GLY A 9 -6.48 1.46 -2.73
CA GLY A 9 -7.00 1.67 -4.09
C GLY A 9 -7.83 2.96 -4.27
N GLY A 10 -8.04 3.75 -3.21
CA GLY A 10 -8.95 4.91 -3.20
C GLY A 10 -8.38 6.25 -3.69
N GLY A 11 -7.18 6.27 -4.29
CA GLY A 11 -6.55 7.52 -4.77
C GLY A 11 -7.30 8.14 -5.95
N SER A 12 -7.65 9.42 -5.87
CA SER A 12 -8.46 10.17 -6.84
C SER A 12 -7.85 10.36 -8.24
N GLY A 13 -6.68 9.79 -8.53
CA GLY A 13 -6.07 9.84 -9.88
C GLY A 13 -5.79 11.23 -10.46
N ARG A 14 -5.98 12.32 -9.71
CA ARG A 14 -5.93 13.73 -10.16
C ARG A 14 -4.74 14.11 -11.04
N ARG A 15 -3.65 13.35 -10.97
CA ARG A 15 -2.42 13.62 -11.74
C ARG A 15 -2.41 13.04 -13.16
N MET A 16 -3.40 12.20 -13.53
CA MET A 16 -3.40 11.48 -14.80
C MET A 16 -4.50 11.92 -15.78
N GLU A 17 -5.30 12.95 -15.44
CA GLU A 17 -6.42 13.45 -16.27
C GLU A 17 -7.36 12.33 -16.80
N ALA A 18 -7.37 11.18 -16.12
CA ALA A 18 -8.17 10.04 -16.52
C ALA A 18 -9.54 10.14 -15.83
N ASP A 19 -10.61 9.95 -16.61
CA ASP A 19 -12.00 9.88 -16.11
C ASP A 19 -12.23 8.68 -15.15
N ARG A 20 -11.23 7.81 -14.97
CA ARG A 20 -11.30 6.59 -14.17
C ARG A 20 -10.09 6.43 -13.28
N ASN A 21 -10.30 5.88 -12.08
CA ASN A 21 -9.22 5.56 -11.15
C ASN A 21 -8.19 4.62 -11.81
N LYS A 22 -6.92 5.04 -11.79
CA LYS A 22 -5.79 4.33 -12.42
C LYS A 22 -5.61 2.88 -11.97
N VAL A 23 -6.08 2.52 -10.77
CA VAL A 23 -5.97 1.14 -10.25
C VAL A 23 -6.84 0.16 -11.04
N PHE A 24 -7.85 0.64 -11.76
CA PHE A 24 -8.71 -0.16 -12.63
C PHE A 24 -8.16 -0.29 -14.06
N LEU A 25 -7.17 0.51 -14.43
CA LEU A 25 -6.59 0.44 -15.77
C LEU A 25 -5.89 -0.90 -15.98
N PRO A 26 -6.12 -1.54 -17.15
CA PRO A 26 -5.52 -2.85 -17.43
C PRO A 26 -4.02 -2.70 -17.78
N LEU A 27 -3.19 -3.52 -17.19
CA LEU A 27 -1.82 -3.77 -17.56
C LEU A 27 -1.74 -5.15 -18.21
N ARG A 28 -1.59 -5.21 -19.54
CA ARG A 28 -1.66 -6.46 -20.31
C ARG A 28 -2.96 -7.25 -20.02
N GLY A 29 -4.10 -6.57 -20.07
CA GLY A 29 -5.42 -7.17 -19.89
C GLY A 29 -5.85 -7.46 -18.44
N ILE A 30 -4.99 -7.24 -17.44
CA ILE A 30 -5.30 -7.44 -16.02
C ILE A 30 -5.29 -6.09 -15.30
N PRO A 31 -6.35 -5.73 -14.54
CA PRO A 31 -6.37 -4.48 -13.77
C PRO A 31 -5.16 -4.31 -12.86
N ALA A 32 -4.62 -3.09 -12.76
CA ALA A 32 -3.43 -2.80 -11.95
C ALA A 32 -3.61 -3.24 -10.48
N ILE A 33 -4.80 -3.04 -9.91
CA ILE A 33 -5.12 -3.46 -8.55
C ILE A 33 -5.00 -4.97 -8.35
N VAL A 34 -5.43 -5.78 -9.32
CA VAL A 34 -5.32 -7.24 -9.27
C VAL A 34 -3.86 -7.67 -9.26
N ARG A 35 -3.03 -7.03 -10.08
CA ARG A 35 -1.58 -7.27 -10.08
C ARG A 35 -0.90 -6.85 -8.78
N ALA A 36 -1.39 -5.79 -8.15
CA ALA A 36 -0.87 -5.35 -6.85
C ALA A 36 -1.28 -6.30 -5.71
N ILE A 37 -2.45 -6.95 -5.78
CA ILE A 37 -2.97 -7.86 -4.75
C ILE A 37 -2.35 -9.27 -4.88
N ALA A 38 -2.28 -9.80 -6.10
CA ALA A 38 -1.98 -11.21 -6.36
C ALA A 38 -0.69 -11.73 -5.68
N PRO A 39 0.45 -11.00 -5.66
CA PRO A 39 1.67 -11.48 -5.03
C PRO A 39 1.58 -11.70 -3.50
N PHE A 40 0.60 -11.09 -2.83
CA PHE A 40 0.39 -11.27 -1.40
C PHE A 40 -0.32 -12.59 -1.06
N SER A 41 -1.06 -13.19 -2.01
CA SER A 41 -1.92 -14.34 -1.73
C SER A 41 -1.18 -15.61 -1.31
N GLY A 42 0.11 -15.73 -1.67
CA GLY A 42 0.97 -16.85 -1.22
C GLY A 42 1.70 -16.61 0.11
N LEU A 43 1.66 -15.39 0.65
CA LEU A 43 2.48 -14.97 1.79
C LEU A 43 1.67 -14.41 2.97
N CYS A 44 0.43 -13.97 2.72
CA CYS A 44 -0.47 -13.40 3.73
C CYS A 44 -1.70 -14.29 3.90
N ALA A 45 -2.29 -14.27 5.09
CA ALA A 45 -3.53 -14.98 5.40
C ALA A 45 -4.78 -14.38 4.74
N GLY A 46 -4.69 -13.13 4.29
CA GLY A 46 -5.76 -12.42 3.60
C GLY A 46 -5.43 -10.95 3.37
N ALA A 47 -6.33 -10.25 2.70
CA ALA A 47 -6.21 -8.83 2.45
C ALA A 47 -7.49 -8.05 2.72
N VAL A 48 -7.34 -6.79 3.12
CA VAL A 48 -8.38 -5.76 3.11
C VAL A 48 -8.03 -4.77 1.99
N VAL A 49 -8.99 -4.50 1.11
CA VAL A 49 -8.82 -3.49 0.06
C VAL A 49 -9.57 -2.24 0.48
N VAL A 50 -8.91 -1.09 0.40
CA VAL A 50 -9.52 0.21 0.70
C VAL A 50 -9.73 0.95 -0.62
N ALA A 51 -10.98 1.30 -0.93
CA ALA A 51 -11.38 1.95 -2.17
C ALA A 51 -12.04 3.32 -1.90
N ALA A 52 -12.20 4.16 -2.91
CA ALA A 52 -13.08 5.31 -2.79
C ALA A 52 -14.52 4.83 -2.54
N ALA A 53 -15.30 5.56 -1.73
CA ALA A 53 -16.65 5.13 -1.33
C ALA A 53 -17.54 4.76 -2.53
N ALA A 54 -17.49 5.56 -3.60
CA ALA A 54 -18.25 5.32 -4.82
C ALA A 54 -17.75 4.12 -5.66
N GLU A 55 -16.53 3.63 -5.39
CA GLU A 55 -15.86 2.58 -6.18
C GLU A 55 -15.86 1.21 -5.47
N VAL A 56 -16.41 1.10 -4.27
CA VAL A 56 -16.39 -0.13 -3.47
C VAL A 56 -17.01 -1.31 -4.22
N GLU A 57 -18.18 -1.13 -4.82
CA GLU A 57 -18.88 -2.20 -5.53
C GLU A 57 -18.17 -2.58 -6.83
N GLU A 58 -17.62 -1.61 -7.58
CA GLU A 58 -16.80 -1.89 -8.76
C GLU A 58 -15.56 -2.70 -8.38
N MET A 59 -14.87 -2.30 -7.29
CA MET A 59 -13.71 -2.99 -6.77
C MET A 59 -14.01 -4.44 -6.40
N ARG A 60 -15.11 -4.70 -5.68
CA ARG A 60 -15.59 -6.05 -5.36
C ARG A 60 -15.82 -6.89 -6.61
N GLY A 61 -16.50 -6.31 -7.60
CA GLY A 61 -16.77 -6.98 -8.87
C GLY A 61 -15.49 -7.36 -9.63
N ILE A 62 -14.47 -6.50 -9.62
CA ILE A 62 -13.16 -6.78 -10.25
C ILE A 62 -12.45 -7.91 -9.52
N ILE A 63 -12.38 -7.86 -8.19
CA ILE A 63 -11.73 -8.86 -7.33
C ILE A 63 -12.35 -10.24 -7.56
N ALA A 64 -13.69 -10.33 -7.55
CA ALA A 64 -14.42 -11.58 -7.76
C ALA A 64 -14.18 -12.15 -9.17
N ARG A 65 -14.28 -11.32 -10.22
CA ARG A 65 -14.03 -11.77 -11.61
C ARG A 65 -12.60 -12.27 -11.83
N CYS A 66 -11.66 -11.81 -11.04
CA CYS A 66 -10.25 -12.23 -11.11
C CYS A 66 -9.89 -13.34 -10.12
N GLY A 67 -10.86 -13.93 -9.42
CA GLY A 67 -10.67 -15.08 -8.54
C GLY A 67 -9.90 -14.77 -7.24
N LEU A 68 -9.91 -13.51 -6.78
CA LEU A 68 -9.27 -13.08 -5.55
C LEU A 68 -10.22 -12.94 -4.35
N ASP A 69 -11.49 -13.28 -4.51
CA ASP A 69 -12.57 -13.17 -3.52
C ASP A 69 -12.33 -14.03 -2.27
N ARG A 70 -11.60 -15.14 -2.40
CA ARG A 70 -11.18 -15.97 -1.26
C ARG A 70 -10.04 -15.38 -0.46
N PHE A 71 -9.21 -14.57 -1.08
CA PHE A 71 -8.06 -13.93 -0.44
C PHE A 71 -8.41 -12.54 0.10
N VAL A 72 -9.19 -11.75 -0.63
CA VAL A 72 -9.66 -10.43 -0.20
C VAL A 72 -10.86 -10.57 0.72
N LEU A 73 -10.62 -10.44 2.00
CA LEU A 73 -11.64 -10.65 3.04
C LEU A 73 -12.69 -9.55 3.07
N ARG A 74 -12.29 -8.30 2.79
CA ARG A 74 -13.15 -7.11 2.80
C ARG A 74 -12.70 -6.07 1.79
N VAL A 75 -13.68 -5.34 1.24
CA VAL A 75 -13.46 -4.08 0.53
C VAL A 75 -14.21 -3.01 1.32
N VAL A 76 -13.47 -2.00 1.81
CA VAL A 76 -14.01 -0.94 2.67
C VAL A 76 -13.78 0.43 2.06
N PRO A 77 -14.63 1.44 2.35
CA PRO A 77 -14.38 2.80 1.94
C PRO A 77 -13.18 3.38 2.70
N GLY A 78 -12.37 4.18 2.01
CA GLY A 78 -11.28 4.96 2.60
C GLY A 78 -11.76 6.30 3.14
N GLY A 79 -10.85 7.01 3.80
CA GLY A 79 -11.06 8.37 4.30
C GLY A 79 -10.56 9.45 3.34
N ALA A 80 -10.53 10.70 3.84
CA ALA A 80 -10.15 11.88 3.06
C ALA A 80 -8.68 11.85 2.63
N GLU A 81 -7.80 11.36 3.51
CA GLU A 81 -6.37 11.26 3.28
C GLU A 81 -5.89 9.82 3.30
N ARG A 82 -4.61 9.62 2.89
CA ARG A 82 -3.98 8.30 2.91
C ARG A 82 -3.97 7.69 4.32
N GLN A 83 -3.71 8.50 5.33
CA GLN A 83 -3.68 8.09 6.73
C GLN A 83 -5.05 7.57 7.18
N ASP A 84 -6.13 8.28 6.88
CA ASP A 84 -7.51 7.87 7.20
C ASP A 84 -7.86 6.55 6.51
N SER A 85 -7.44 6.39 5.25
CA SER A 85 -7.65 5.16 4.49
C SER A 85 -6.89 3.97 5.12
N VAL A 86 -5.68 4.19 5.63
CA VAL A 86 -4.94 3.17 6.39
C VAL A 86 -5.70 2.79 7.65
N ARG A 87 -6.24 3.76 8.40
CA ARG A 87 -7.04 3.52 9.60
C ARG A 87 -8.27 2.68 9.29
N CYS A 88 -9.05 3.03 8.25
CA CYS A 88 -10.18 2.22 7.79
C CYS A 88 -9.77 0.76 7.49
N GLY A 89 -8.61 0.57 6.88
CA GLY A 89 -8.05 -0.75 6.62
C GLY A 89 -7.67 -1.51 7.89
N LEU A 90 -7.04 -0.85 8.85
CA LEU A 90 -6.66 -1.43 10.15
C LEU A 90 -7.89 -1.86 10.97
N ASP A 91 -8.96 -1.07 10.96
CA ASP A 91 -10.22 -1.36 11.65
C ASP A 91 -10.95 -2.57 11.05
N ALA A 92 -10.72 -2.84 9.77
CA ALA A 92 -11.32 -3.95 9.05
C ALA A 92 -10.50 -5.25 9.13
N LEU A 93 -9.30 -5.24 9.72
CA LEU A 93 -8.48 -6.44 9.88
C LEU A 93 -9.13 -7.46 10.83
N PRO A 94 -8.90 -8.77 10.61
CA PRO A 94 -9.23 -9.79 11.60
C PRO A 94 -8.52 -9.55 12.94
N ALA A 95 -9.17 -9.98 14.03
CA ALA A 95 -8.64 -9.77 15.40
C ALA A 95 -7.32 -10.52 15.66
N ASP A 96 -7.03 -11.55 14.88
CA ASP A 96 -5.83 -12.38 14.98
C ASP A 96 -4.66 -11.88 14.11
N ALA A 97 -4.77 -10.66 13.54
CA ALA A 97 -3.71 -10.05 12.76
C ALA A 97 -2.56 -9.60 13.68
N GLU A 98 -1.37 -10.15 13.44
CA GLU A 98 -0.13 -9.80 14.16
C GLU A 98 0.75 -8.85 13.35
N CYS A 99 0.75 -9.01 12.02
CA CYS A 99 1.50 -8.20 11.07
C CYS A 99 0.59 -7.65 9.98
N VAL A 100 0.79 -6.41 9.61
CA VAL A 100 0.11 -5.77 8.48
C VAL A 100 1.10 -5.21 7.48
N LEU A 101 0.84 -5.43 6.19
CA LEU A 101 1.59 -4.86 5.07
C LEU A 101 0.68 -3.87 4.33
N ILE A 102 1.01 -2.58 4.39
CA ILE A 102 0.28 -1.50 3.73
C ILE A 102 0.90 -1.28 2.35
N HIS A 103 0.10 -1.44 1.30
CA HIS A 103 0.58 -1.36 -0.08
C HIS A 103 -0.30 -0.49 -0.97
N ASP A 104 0.33 0.31 -1.83
CA ASP A 104 -0.38 1.15 -2.79
C ASP A 104 -0.88 0.30 -3.97
N GLY A 105 -2.18 0.23 -4.20
CA GLY A 105 -2.82 -0.58 -5.26
C GLY A 105 -2.43 -0.19 -6.70
N ALA A 106 -1.79 0.98 -6.88
CA ALA A 106 -1.21 1.40 -8.15
C ALA A 106 0.22 0.87 -8.41
N ARG A 107 0.85 0.21 -7.43
CA ARG A 107 2.19 -0.39 -7.57
C ARG A 107 2.09 -1.85 -8.00
N ALA A 108 1.69 -2.06 -9.23
CA ALA A 108 1.36 -3.37 -9.79
C ALA A 108 2.55 -4.33 -10.01
N LEU A 109 3.79 -3.90 -9.72
CA LEU A 109 5.01 -4.67 -9.99
C LEU A 109 5.72 -5.11 -8.71
N VAL A 110 5.05 -5.12 -7.58
CA VAL A 110 5.59 -5.68 -6.33
C VAL A 110 5.85 -7.18 -6.50
N THR A 111 6.97 -7.65 -5.99
CA THR A 111 7.36 -9.07 -6.06
C THR A 111 7.18 -9.74 -4.71
N GLU A 112 6.99 -11.05 -4.73
CA GLU A 112 6.93 -11.88 -3.51
C GLU A 112 8.19 -11.74 -2.64
N ASP A 113 9.36 -11.58 -3.26
CA ASP A 113 10.63 -11.38 -2.53
C ASP A 113 10.60 -10.10 -1.68
N VAL A 114 10.11 -8.99 -2.22
CA VAL A 114 9.97 -7.73 -1.46
C VAL A 114 8.97 -7.90 -0.30
N ILE A 115 7.86 -8.60 -0.53
CA ILE A 115 6.84 -8.87 0.50
C ILE A 115 7.44 -9.74 1.61
N ARG A 116 8.14 -10.83 1.26
CA ARG A 116 8.78 -11.74 2.22
C ARG A 116 9.79 -11.00 3.10
N ARG A 117 10.70 -10.24 2.49
CA ARG A 117 11.69 -9.43 3.24
C ARG A 117 11.05 -8.40 4.17
N ALA A 118 9.90 -7.83 3.77
CA ALA A 118 9.16 -6.92 4.64
C ALA A 118 8.61 -7.65 5.88
N ILE A 119 8.06 -8.86 5.72
CA ILE A 119 7.58 -9.70 6.84
C ILE A 119 8.74 -10.09 7.76
N GLU A 120 9.84 -10.59 7.22
CA GLU A 120 11.05 -10.94 7.97
C GLU A 120 11.60 -9.76 8.78
N SER A 121 11.56 -8.55 8.20
CA SER A 121 11.97 -7.34 8.90
C SER A 121 11.05 -7.01 10.09
N VAL A 122 9.73 -7.22 9.95
CA VAL A 122 8.78 -7.05 11.06
C VAL A 122 9.05 -8.05 12.17
N GLU A 123 9.34 -9.32 11.84
CA GLU A 123 9.70 -10.35 12.82
C GLU A 123 10.95 -9.96 13.62
N ALA A 124 11.97 -9.47 12.94
CA ALA A 124 13.25 -9.13 13.56
C ALA A 124 13.26 -7.79 14.28
N ARG A 125 12.50 -6.77 13.80
CA ARG A 125 12.64 -5.37 14.20
C ARG A 125 11.33 -4.64 14.53
N GLY A 126 10.17 -5.29 14.34
CA GLY A 126 8.84 -4.70 14.55
C GLY A 126 8.30 -3.90 13.35
N SER A 127 9.15 -3.55 12.38
CA SER A 127 8.74 -2.89 11.13
C SER A 127 9.66 -3.23 9.97
N GLY A 128 9.16 -3.05 8.74
CA GLY A 128 9.91 -3.24 7.50
C GLY A 128 9.32 -2.41 6.37
N ILE A 129 10.11 -1.48 5.81
CA ILE A 129 9.64 -0.57 4.77
C ILE A 129 10.48 -0.77 3.51
N ALA A 130 9.82 -1.10 2.40
CA ALA A 130 10.48 -1.13 1.10
C ALA A 130 10.98 0.27 0.74
N SER A 131 12.24 0.39 0.38
CA SER A 131 12.86 1.66 0.02
C SER A 131 13.94 1.46 -1.03
N VAL A 132 14.30 2.54 -1.72
CA VAL A 132 15.42 2.59 -2.66
C VAL A 132 16.33 3.76 -2.31
N PRO A 133 17.66 3.63 -2.44
CA PRO A 133 18.57 4.77 -2.33
C PRO A 133 18.18 5.86 -3.33
N VAL A 134 18.28 7.12 -2.93
CA VAL A 134 18.03 8.25 -3.83
C VAL A 134 19.16 8.38 -4.84
N SER A 135 18.84 8.37 -6.14
CA SER A 135 19.79 8.57 -7.24
C SER A 135 20.00 10.03 -7.59
N ASP A 136 18.97 10.86 -7.44
CA ASP A 136 19.00 12.28 -7.79
C ASP A 136 19.68 13.14 -6.73
N THR A 137 20.18 14.31 -7.13
CA THR A 137 20.67 15.30 -6.17
C THR A 137 19.49 16.03 -5.54
N ILE A 138 19.28 15.81 -4.25
CA ILE A 138 18.21 16.45 -3.49
C ILE A 138 18.67 17.81 -2.97
N LYS A 139 17.78 18.80 -3.05
CA LYS A 139 17.97 20.14 -2.49
C LYS A 139 16.84 20.42 -1.50
N ARG A 140 17.17 20.92 -0.34
CA ARG A 140 16.20 21.57 0.55
C ARG A 140 16.13 23.04 0.15
N ALA A 141 14.93 23.51 -0.19
CA ALA A 141 14.71 24.89 -0.65
C ALA A 141 13.77 25.65 0.30
N ALA A 142 13.92 26.97 0.34
CA ALA A 142 12.96 27.88 0.94
C ALA A 142 11.70 28.01 0.08
N PRO A 143 10.58 28.58 0.60
CA PRO A 143 9.35 28.79 -0.18
C PRO A 143 9.52 29.63 -1.45
N ASP A 144 10.53 30.50 -1.50
CA ASP A 144 10.89 31.33 -2.65
C ASP A 144 11.72 30.59 -3.70
N GLY A 145 12.01 29.29 -3.49
CA GLY A 145 12.81 28.46 -4.39
C GLY A 145 14.32 28.53 -4.14
N ARG A 146 14.81 29.37 -3.25
CA ARG A 146 16.24 29.48 -2.94
C ARG A 146 16.73 28.21 -2.25
N VAL A 147 17.81 27.63 -2.76
CA VAL A 147 18.46 26.44 -2.19
C VAL A 147 19.08 26.78 -0.83
N LEU A 148 18.71 26.05 0.21
CA LEU A 148 19.20 26.18 1.56
C LEU A 148 20.36 25.23 1.84
N GLU A 149 20.22 23.97 1.40
CA GLU A 149 21.26 22.94 1.58
C GLU A 149 21.14 21.82 0.53
N THR A 150 22.21 21.07 0.44
CA THR A 150 22.27 19.81 -0.33
C THR A 150 22.51 18.69 0.67
N PRO A 151 21.49 17.92 1.07
CA PRO A 151 21.67 16.79 1.97
C PRO A 151 22.61 15.74 1.39
N GLU A 152 23.31 15.01 2.26
CA GLU A 152 24.18 13.89 1.86
C GLU A 152 23.30 12.78 1.27
N ARG A 153 23.44 12.53 -0.04
CA ARG A 153 22.63 11.56 -0.77
C ARG A 153 22.75 10.13 -0.26
N ALA A 154 23.92 9.74 0.23
CA ALA A 154 24.15 8.40 0.78
C ALA A 154 23.25 8.06 1.98
N ALA A 155 22.76 9.09 2.70
CA ALA A 155 21.85 8.94 3.83
C ALA A 155 20.35 9.03 3.45
N LEU A 156 20.03 9.24 2.16
CA LEU A 156 18.64 9.44 1.71
C LEU A 156 18.07 8.20 1.01
N TYR A 157 16.84 7.84 1.40
CA TYR A 157 16.07 6.76 0.79
C TYR A 157 14.68 7.26 0.38
N ALA A 158 14.25 6.91 -0.81
CA ALA A 158 12.88 7.10 -1.27
C ALA A 158 12.02 5.94 -0.76
N MET A 159 11.05 6.25 0.14
CA MET A 159 10.15 5.27 0.71
C MET A 159 9.17 4.76 -0.34
N GLN A 160 9.00 3.45 -0.37
CA GLN A 160 8.09 2.73 -1.26
C GLN A 160 7.03 1.99 -0.43
N THR A 161 6.33 1.04 -1.05
CA THR A 161 5.46 0.07 -0.41
C THR A 161 5.76 -1.33 -0.95
N PRO A 162 5.58 -2.40 -0.18
CA PRO A 162 4.85 -2.48 1.10
C PRO A 162 5.58 -1.81 2.26
N GLN A 163 4.80 -1.28 3.19
CA GLN A 163 5.21 -0.79 4.50
C GLN A 163 4.62 -1.74 5.53
N ALA A 164 5.45 -2.50 6.19
CA ALA A 164 5.04 -3.57 7.09
C ALA A 164 5.31 -3.22 8.55
N PHE A 165 4.37 -3.56 9.44
CA PHE A 165 4.43 -3.26 10.87
C PHE A 165 3.79 -4.37 11.69
N ARG A 166 4.19 -4.50 12.97
CA ARG A 166 3.33 -5.15 13.97
C ARG A 166 2.03 -4.35 14.09
N VAL A 167 0.90 -5.06 14.12
CA VAL A 167 -0.42 -4.41 14.13
C VAL A 167 -0.60 -3.52 15.36
N GLU A 168 -0.14 -3.96 16.54
CA GLU A 168 -0.17 -3.16 17.77
C GLU A 168 0.59 -1.84 17.63
N LEU A 169 1.79 -1.87 17.01
CA LEU A 169 2.64 -0.69 16.85
C LEU A 169 1.99 0.36 15.94
N ILE A 170 1.46 -0.06 14.79
CA ILE A 170 0.85 0.87 13.84
C ILE A 170 -0.49 1.42 14.35
N ARG A 171 -1.25 0.64 15.14
CA ARG A 171 -2.46 1.14 15.80
C ARG A 171 -2.14 2.25 16.80
N GLN A 172 -1.15 2.05 17.68
CA GLN A 172 -0.69 3.09 18.62
C GLN A 172 -0.23 4.37 17.93
N ALA A 173 0.33 4.29 16.72
CA ALA A 173 0.74 5.45 15.95
C ALA A 173 -0.44 6.20 15.28
N HIS A 174 -1.63 5.62 15.25
CA HIS A 174 -2.86 6.19 14.69
C HIS A 174 -3.81 6.74 15.77
N ASP A 175 -3.57 6.42 17.05
CA ASP A 175 -4.31 6.95 18.21
C ASP A 175 -3.74 8.31 18.63
#